data_636f245b23bc0b51b68e90a296b1dae0
#
_entry.id   636f245b23bc0b51b68e90a296b1dae0
#
_cell.length_a   1.000
_cell.length_b   1.000
_cell.length_c   1.000
_cell.angle_alpha   90.00
_cell.angle_beta   90.00
_cell.angle_gamma   90.00
#
_symmetry.space_group_name_H-M   'P 1'
#
loop_
_entity.id
_entity.type
_entity.pdbx_description
1 polymer ?
#
loop_
_entity_poly.entity_id
_entity_poly.type
_entity_poly.pdbx_seq_one_letter_code
_entity_poly.pdbx_strand_id
1 'polypeptide(L)'
;EILPIRGVENPFYYRNKMEFSFSNKRWLTSDEINKNTNVDRNGLGFHKPGMWDKVVDINKCHLQADPSNEIRNAIRSYSIEKKFKFFDPHNQSGFLRTLMIRNTLDGEIMVLIQFFKEDKIKRELLLNYIKKSFPKIVSLLYCINSKGNDSIYDQDIFCFKGKDHITEHIDDLQFKITAKSFFQTNPKQADILYGIAKNFASLEQLL
;
A
#
# COMPACT_ATOMS: atom_id res chain seq x y z
N GLU A 1 -30.55 -16.65 18.14
CA GLU A 1 -29.70 -17.80 17.77
C GLU A 1 -28.32 -17.27 17.33
N ILE A 2 -27.22 -17.91 17.78
CA ILE A 2 -25.85 -17.56 17.37
C ILE A 2 -25.47 -18.53 16.26
N LEU A 3 -25.22 -18.00 15.06
CA LEU A 3 -24.80 -18.79 13.91
C LEU A 3 -23.30 -19.12 13.97
N PRO A 4 -22.84 -20.20 13.30
CA PRO A 4 -21.43 -20.55 13.21
C PRO A 4 -20.61 -19.41 12.59
N ILE A 5 -19.35 -19.27 13.04
CA ILE A 5 -18.39 -18.31 12.46
C ILE A 5 -18.13 -18.67 11.02
N ARG A 6 -18.24 -17.67 10.12
CA ARG A 6 -17.86 -17.78 8.73
C ARG A 6 -16.38 -17.43 8.56
N GLY A 7 -15.54 -18.48 8.46
CA GLY A 7 -14.10 -18.32 8.23
C GLY A 7 -13.76 -18.01 6.79
N VAL A 8 -12.47 -17.72 6.55
CA VAL A 8 -11.91 -17.55 5.19
C VAL A 8 -11.38 -18.90 4.67
N GLU A 9 -11.57 -19.17 3.39
CA GLU A 9 -11.00 -20.37 2.75
C GLU A 9 -9.47 -20.31 2.67
N ASN A 10 -8.94 -19.11 2.32
CA ASN A 10 -7.51 -18.87 2.23
C ASN A 10 -7.10 -17.69 3.11
N PRO A 11 -6.29 -17.91 4.17
CA PRO A 11 -5.84 -16.85 5.06
C PRO A 11 -4.71 -15.99 4.48
N PHE A 12 -4.23 -16.30 3.26
CA PHE A 12 -3.17 -15.57 2.56
C PHE A 12 -3.71 -14.80 1.36
N TYR A 13 -3.04 -13.71 1.02
CA TYR A 13 -3.28 -12.90 -0.19
C TYR A 13 -4.71 -12.38 -0.35
N TYR A 14 -5.39 -12.13 0.77
CA TYR A 14 -6.78 -11.69 0.80
C TYR A 14 -6.94 -10.16 0.80
N ARG A 15 -5.87 -9.42 1.10
CA ARG A 15 -5.96 -7.95 1.20
C ARG A 15 -5.84 -7.29 -0.16
N ASN A 16 -6.75 -6.36 -0.41
CA ASN A 16 -6.72 -5.52 -1.61
C ASN A 16 -6.05 -4.16 -1.40
N LYS A 17 -5.60 -3.84 -0.18
CA LYS A 17 -4.89 -2.60 0.15
C LYS A 17 -3.78 -2.88 1.16
N MET A 18 -2.58 -2.41 0.84
CA MET A 18 -1.43 -2.41 1.73
C MET A 18 -0.73 -1.06 1.69
N GLU A 19 -0.25 -0.62 2.85
CA GLU A 19 0.55 0.59 3.02
C GLU A 19 1.88 0.21 3.67
N PHE A 20 2.98 0.68 3.06
CA PHE A 20 4.35 0.40 3.48
C PHE A 20 5.05 1.72 3.77
N SER A 21 5.77 1.80 4.89
CA SER A 21 6.53 2.99 5.26
C SER A 21 7.97 2.89 4.78
N PHE A 22 8.46 3.96 4.15
CA PHE A 22 9.89 4.18 3.95
C PHE A 22 10.50 4.72 5.24
N SER A 23 11.61 4.17 5.68
CA SER A 23 12.32 4.67 6.86
C SER A 23 13.82 4.49 6.73
N ASN A 24 14.58 5.48 7.22
CA ASN A 24 16.02 5.38 7.42
C ASN A 24 16.38 4.71 8.77
N LYS A 25 15.39 4.17 9.48
CA LYS A 25 15.50 3.48 10.77
C LYS A 25 15.06 2.02 10.66
N ARG A 26 15.55 1.31 9.63
CA ARG A 26 15.26 -0.12 9.47
C ARG A 26 15.59 -0.88 10.75
N TRP A 27 14.68 -1.74 11.18
CA TRP A 27 14.93 -2.70 12.24
C TRP A 27 16.02 -3.67 11.81
N LEU A 28 17.04 -3.85 12.65
CA LEU A 28 18.11 -4.82 12.43
C LEU A 28 17.89 -6.06 13.29
N THR A 29 18.23 -7.20 12.74
CA THR A 29 18.29 -8.46 13.50
C THR A 29 19.48 -8.47 14.46
N SER A 30 19.45 -9.35 15.45
CA SER A 30 20.58 -9.53 16.39
C SER A 30 21.87 -9.85 15.65
N ASP A 31 21.79 -10.67 14.59
CA ASP A 31 22.96 -11.05 13.79
C ASP A 31 23.58 -9.87 13.03
N GLU A 32 22.73 -8.97 12.50
CA GLU A 32 23.19 -7.76 11.83
C GLU A 32 23.86 -6.78 12.81
N ILE A 33 23.32 -6.68 14.03
CA ILE A 33 23.90 -5.85 15.10
C ILE A 33 25.27 -6.39 15.52
N ASN A 34 25.38 -7.70 15.73
CA ASN A 34 26.59 -8.35 16.22
C ASN A 34 27.72 -8.34 15.19
N LYS A 35 27.43 -8.35 13.90
CA LYS A 35 28.44 -8.29 12.83
C LYS A 35 29.17 -6.95 12.71
N ASN A 36 28.73 -5.93 13.44
CA ASN A 36 29.33 -4.59 13.49
C ASN A 36 29.69 -4.01 12.10
N THR A 37 28.93 -4.37 11.06
CA THR A 37 29.13 -3.92 9.69
C THR A 37 28.32 -2.66 9.45
N ASN A 38 28.75 -1.83 8.52
CA ASN A 38 28.00 -0.63 8.10
C ASN A 38 26.75 -1.06 7.30
N VAL A 39 25.70 -1.45 8.03
CA VAL A 39 24.46 -1.98 7.44
C VAL A 39 23.58 -0.84 6.96
N ASP A 40 23.04 -0.95 5.72
CA ASP A 40 22.05 0.00 5.20
C ASP A 40 20.81 0.03 6.11
N ARG A 41 20.48 1.21 6.59
CA ARG A 41 19.35 1.47 7.50
C ARG A 41 18.07 1.86 6.75
N ASN A 42 18.11 1.92 5.43
CA ASN A 42 16.92 2.17 4.63
C ASN A 42 16.06 0.91 4.54
N GLY A 43 14.78 1.05 4.83
CA GLY A 43 13.82 -0.06 4.74
C GLY A 43 12.47 0.41 4.20
N LEU A 44 11.77 -0.51 3.55
CA LEU A 44 10.40 -0.32 3.08
C LEU A 44 9.54 -1.50 3.56
N GLY A 45 8.66 -1.22 4.53
CA GLY A 45 7.85 -2.28 5.12
C GLY A 45 6.90 -1.76 6.19
N PHE A 46 6.76 -2.50 7.28
CA PHE A 46 5.82 -2.19 8.34
C PHE A 46 6.51 -1.68 9.59
N HIS A 47 5.83 -0.79 10.32
CA HIS A 47 6.30 -0.39 11.64
C HIS A 47 6.38 -1.60 12.57
N LYS A 48 7.48 -1.69 13.32
CA LYS A 48 7.62 -2.72 14.34
C LYS A 48 6.65 -2.45 15.49
N PRO A 49 5.84 -3.42 15.93
CA PRO A 49 4.98 -3.24 17.08
C PRO A 49 5.71 -2.69 18.31
N GLY A 50 5.17 -1.66 18.94
CA GLY A 50 5.77 -0.97 20.08
C GLY A 50 6.92 0.00 19.75
N MET A 51 7.31 0.15 18.47
CA MET A 51 8.39 1.04 18.03
C MET A 51 7.96 1.85 16.81
N TRP A 52 7.39 3.01 17.05
CA TRP A 52 6.85 3.89 16.01
C TRP A 52 7.89 4.40 15.00
N ASP A 53 9.16 4.42 15.39
CA ASP A 53 10.28 4.92 14.56
C ASP A 53 10.99 3.82 13.77
N LYS A 54 10.72 2.52 14.03
CA LYS A 54 11.39 1.39 13.39
C LYS A 54 10.50 0.73 12.36
N VAL A 55 11.07 0.48 11.18
CA VAL A 55 10.42 -0.25 10.11
C VAL A 55 11.11 -1.60 9.91
N VAL A 56 10.32 -2.66 9.94
CA VAL A 56 10.75 -3.99 9.52
C VAL A 56 10.73 -4.02 7.99
N ASP A 57 11.91 -4.12 7.40
CA ASP A 57 12.06 -4.25 5.96
C ASP A 57 11.68 -5.67 5.55
N ILE A 58 10.77 -5.79 4.59
CA ILE A 58 10.22 -7.09 4.18
C ILE A 58 10.46 -7.35 2.69
N ASN A 59 10.82 -8.59 2.37
CA ASN A 59 10.97 -9.03 0.98
C ASN A 59 9.67 -9.64 0.43
N LYS A 60 8.86 -10.24 1.30
CA LYS A 60 7.60 -10.87 0.93
C LYS A 60 6.51 -10.56 1.95
N CYS A 61 5.39 -10.06 1.48
CA CYS A 61 4.14 -9.91 2.23
C CYS A 61 3.19 -11.01 1.77
N HIS A 62 2.63 -11.75 2.73
CA HIS A 62 1.67 -12.81 2.46
C HIS A 62 0.21 -12.34 2.53
N LEU A 63 -0.02 -11.05 2.76
CA LEU A 63 -1.37 -10.49 2.89
C LEU A 63 -1.95 -10.01 1.57
N GLN A 64 -1.12 -9.50 0.65
CA GLN A 64 -1.54 -9.01 -0.66
C GLN A 64 -0.89 -9.83 -1.76
N ALA A 65 -1.67 -10.17 -2.79
CA ALA A 65 -1.20 -10.92 -3.94
C ALA A 65 -0.21 -10.12 -4.79
N ASP A 66 0.64 -10.84 -5.53
CA ASP A 66 1.51 -10.22 -6.53
C ASP A 66 0.66 -9.60 -7.67
N PRO A 67 1.16 -8.53 -8.28
CA PRO A 67 2.56 -8.06 -8.25
C PRO A 67 2.91 -7.07 -7.11
N SER A 68 2.19 -7.06 -6.00
CA SER A 68 2.44 -6.12 -4.90
C SER A 68 3.87 -6.23 -4.33
N ASN A 69 4.37 -7.45 -4.11
CA ASN A 69 5.74 -7.68 -3.65
C ASN A 69 6.77 -7.24 -4.68
N GLU A 70 6.55 -7.55 -5.96
CA GLU A 70 7.43 -7.16 -7.05
C GLU A 70 7.54 -5.63 -7.17
N ILE A 71 6.39 -4.93 -7.13
CA ILE A 71 6.32 -3.46 -7.18
C ILE A 71 7.08 -2.85 -5.99
N ARG A 72 6.78 -3.29 -4.75
CA ARG A 72 7.44 -2.79 -3.54
C ARG A 72 8.95 -3.01 -3.61
N ASN A 73 9.41 -4.22 -3.92
CA ASN A 73 10.82 -4.58 -3.95
C ASN A 73 11.57 -3.79 -5.04
N ALA A 74 10.98 -3.63 -6.22
CA ALA A 74 11.56 -2.84 -7.31
C ALA A 74 11.69 -1.36 -6.93
N ILE A 75 10.65 -0.76 -6.34
CA ILE A 75 10.67 0.62 -5.85
C ILE A 75 11.76 0.80 -4.79
N ARG A 76 11.85 -0.13 -3.81
CA ARG A 76 12.88 -0.10 -2.77
C ARG A 76 14.29 -0.15 -3.38
N SER A 77 14.56 -1.13 -4.23
CA SER A 77 15.88 -1.33 -4.85
C SER A 77 16.29 -0.12 -5.69
N TYR A 78 15.40 0.40 -6.52
CA TYR A 78 15.65 1.59 -7.32
C TYR A 78 15.92 2.83 -6.45
N SER A 79 15.15 3.00 -5.37
CA SER A 79 15.32 4.13 -4.47
C SER A 79 16.67 4.10 -3.73
N ILE A 80 17.15 2.93 -3.35
CA ILE A 80 18.48 2.74 -2.75
C ILE A 80 19.59 3.00 -3.78
N GLU A 81 19.47 2.45 -4.99
CA GLU A 81 20.42 2.67 -6.10
C GLU A 81 20.55 4.17 -6.41
N LYS A 82 19.44 4.89 -6.51
CA LYS A 82 19.42 6.35 -6.78
C LYS A 82 19.72 7.20 -5.56
N LYS A 83 20.01 6.59 -4.40
CA LYS A 83 20.32 7.28 -3.15
C LYS A 83 19.23 8.27 -2.72
N PHE A 84 17.97 7.92 -2.96
CA PHE A 84 16.85 8.72 -2.47
C PHE A 84 16.80 8.65 -0.95
N LYS A 85 16.55 9.79 -0.31
CA LYS A 85 16.45 9.85 1.16
C LYS A 85 15.11 9.25 1.61
N PHE A 86 15.16 8.18 2.40
CA PHE A 86 14.00 7.62 3.08
C PHE A 86 13.63 8.50 4.27
N PHE A 87 12.38 8.45 4.68
CA PHE A 87 11.86 9.28 5.76
C PHE A 87 12.58 9.03 7.09
N ASP A 88 12.92 10.12 7.77
CA ASP A 88 13.42 10.09 9.15
C ASP A 88 12.31 10.58 10.07
N PRO A 89 11.68 9.69 10.86
CA PRO A 89 10.56 10.06 11.71
C PRO A 89 10.95 10.96 12.88
N HIS A 90 12.21 10.90 13.36
CA HIS A 90 12.67 11.77 14.43
C HIS A 90 12.94 13.21 13.95
N ASN A 91 13.63 13.33 12.83
CA ASN A 91 14.02 14.64 12.29
C ASN A 91 12.97 15.23 11.35
N GLN A 92 11.86 14.52 11.09
CA GLN A 92 10.82 14.91 10.14
C GLN A 92 11.44 15.38 8.82
N SER A 93 12.25 14.51 8.21
CA SER A 93 13.02 14.83 7.01
C SER A 93 13.13 13.64 6.07
N GLY A 94 13.53 13.89 4.84
CA GLY A 94 13.66 12.85 3.83
C GLY A 94 12.94 13.24 2.55
N PHE A 95 12.73 12.23 1.69
CA PHE A 95 12.04 12.41 0.40
C PHE A 95 10.89 11.40 0.25
N LEU A 96 11.18 10.10 0.40
CA LEU A 96 10.18 9.03 0.29
C LEU A 96 9.54 8.79 1.65
N ARG A 97 8.21 8.74 1.71
CA ARG A 97 7.47 8.59 2.97
C ARG A 97 6.66 7.29 3.04
N THR A 98 5.68 7.10 2.14
CA THR A 98 4.78 5.94 2.17
C THR A 98 4.53 5.44 0.76
N LEU A 99 4.41 4.13 0.61
CA LEU A 99 3.94 3.45 -0.58
C LEU A 99 2.61 2.77 -0.26
N MET A 100 1.56 3.12 -0.98
CA MET A 100 0.29 2.40 -0.95
C MET A 100 0.10 1.64 -2.24
N ILE A 101 -0.32 0.37 -2.13
CA ILE A 101 -0.71 -0.47 -3.28
C ILE A 101 -2.13 -0.96 -3.04
N ARG A 102 -2.99 -0.73 -4.02
CA ARG A 102 -4.32 -1.33 -4.09
C ARG A 102 -4.44 -2.20 -5.33
N ASN A 103 -5.19 -3.28 -5.21
CA ASN A 103 -5.57 -4.13 -6.34
C ASN A 103 -7.04 -4.53 -6.22
N THR A 104 -7.65 -4.86 -7.35
CA THR A 104 -9.01 -5.38 -7.42
C THR A 104 -8.99 -6.88 -7.70
N LEU A 105 -10.13 -7.54 -7.54
CA LEU A 105 -10.29 -8.96 -7.91
C LEU A 105 -10.06 -9.18 -9.41
N ASP A 106 -10.42 -8.20 -10.24
CA ASP A 106 -10.20 -8.21 -11.70
C ASP A 106 -8.76 -7.87 -12.11
N GLY A 107 -7.88 -7.57 -11.15
CA GLY A 107 -6.46 -7.34 -11.39
C GLY A 107 -6.09 -5.91 -11.75
N GLU A 108 -6.97 -4.90 -11.62
CA GLU A 108 -6.56 -3.49 -11.70
C GLU A 108 -5.66 -3.12 -10.52
N ILE A 109 -4.63 -2.35 -10.78
CA ILE A 109 -3.60 -1.96 -9.80
C ILE A 109 -3.50 -0.45 -9.70
N MET A 110 -3.58 0.05 -8.47
CA MET A 110 -3.27 1.43 -8.12
C MET A 110 -2.03 1.47 -7.23
N VAL A 111 -1.11 2.37 -7.56
CA VAL A 111 0.07 2.68 -6.75
C VAL A 111 0.06 4.16 -6.41
N LEU A 112 0.16 4.48 -5.11
CA LEU A 112 0.34 5.85 -4.61
C LEU A 112 1.68 5.95 -3.88
N ILE A 113 2.52 6.90 -4.29
CA ILE A 113 3.73 7.29 -3.57
C ILE A 113 3.47 8.60 -2.82
N GLN A 114 3.63 8.57 -1.50
CA GLN A 114 3.75 9.79 -0.71
C GLN A 114 5.21 10.25 -0.66
N PHE A 115 5.46 11.47 -1.10
CA PHE A 115 6.74 12.15 -0.90
C PHE A 115 6.62 13.09 0.31
N PHE A 116 7.63 13.11 1.17
CA PHE A 116 7.66 14.05 2.29
C PHE A 116 7.92 15.47 1.83
N LYS A 117 8.77 15.63 0.81
CA LYS A 117 9.19 16.93 0.28
C LYS A 117 9.13 16.92 -1.23
N GLU A 118 8.74 18.04 -1.83
CA GLU A 118 8.80 18.20 -3.29
C GLU A 118 10.26 18.19 -3.78
N ASP A 119 10.52 17.34 -4.74
CA ASP A 119 11.72 17.30 -5.60
C ASP A 119 11.27 16.75 -6.95
N LYS A 120 10.89 17.64 -7.84
CA LYS A 120 10.31 17.29 -9.14
C LYS A 120 11.19 16.32 -9.92
N ILE A 121 12.50 16.52 -9.93
CA ILE A 121 13.44 15.69 -10.70
C ILE A 121 13.42 14.24 -10.16
N LYS A 122 13.59 14.08 -8.85
CA LYS A 122 13.61 12.74 -8.22
C LYS A 122 12.25 12.07 -8.29
N ARG A 123 11.17 12.84 -8.10
CA ARG A 123 9.80 12.34 -8.22
C ARG A 123 9.53 11.79 -9.62
N GLU A 124 9.86 12.55 -10.66
CA GLU A 124 9.67 12.11 -12.03
C GLU A 124 10.57 10.92 -12.41
N LEU A 125 11.79 10.86 -11.91
CA LEU A 125 12.68 9.70 -12.09
C LEU A 125 12.03 8.43 -11.53
N LEU A 126 11.51 8.47 -10.28
CA LEU A 126 10.87 7.31 -9.65
C LEU A 126 9.57 6.92 -10.36
N LEU A 127 8.69 7.88 -10.62
CA LEU A 127 7.39 7.60 -11.23
C LEU A 127 7.54 7.08 -12.67
N ASN A 128 8.49 7.60 -13.44
CA ASN A 128 8.80 7.08 -14.79
C ASN A 128 9.39 5.66 -14.72
N TYR A 129 10.24 5.37 -13.74
CA TYR A 129 10.74 4.02 -13.52
C TYR A 129 9.59 3.05 -13.25
N ILE A 130 8.67 3.39 -12.33
CA ILE A 130 7.50 2.57 -12.01
C ILE A 130 6.62 2.36 -13.26
N LYS A 131 6.31 3.45 -13.96
CA LYS A 131 5.52 3.42 -15.21
C LYS A 131 6.09 2.46 -16.24
N LYS A 132 7.43 2.47 -16.42
CA LYS A 132 8.13 1.64 -17.39
C LYS A 132 8.20 0.18 -16.95
N SER A 133 8.52 -0.06 -15.68
CA SER A 133 8.71 -1.41 -15.14
C SER A 133 7.38 -2.18 -14.94
N PHE A 134 6.28 -1.45 -14.67
CA PHE A 134 4.97 -2.04 -14.40
C PHE A 134 3.88 -1.41 -15.29
N PRO A 135 3.88 -1.69 -16.59
CA PRO A 135 2.93 -1.08 -17.54
C PRO A 135 1.46 -1.40 -17.25
N LYS A 136 1.18 -2.50 -16.53
CA LYS A 136 -0.16 -2.93 -16.12
C LYS A 136 -0.76 -2.09 -14.98
N ILE A 137 -0.01 -1.20 -14.34
CA ILE A 137 -0.57 -0.27 -13.35
C ILE A 137 -1.58 0.64 -14.06
N VAL A 138 -2.85 0.58 -13.62
CA VAL A 138 -3.97 1.36 -14.16
C VAL A 138 -3.94 2.78 -13.61
N SER A 139 -3.54 2.92 -12.33
CA SER A 139 -3.56 4.18 -11.58
C SER A 139 -2.22 4.39 -10.88
N LEU A 140 -1.38 5.29 -11.39
CA LEU A 140 -0.13 5.69 -10.74
C LEU A 140 -0.26 7.11 -10.22
N LEU A 141 -0.29 7.22 -8.91
CA LEU A 141 -0.60 8.44 -8.18
C LEU A 141 0.57 8.89 -7.30
N TYR A 142 0.57 10.17 -6.94
CA TYR A 142 1.45 10.68 -5.90
C TYR A 142 0.80 11.81 -5.11
N CYS A 143 1.34 12.10 -3.93
CA CYS A 143 1.07 13.31 -3.17
C CYS A 143 2.35 13.78 -2.46
N ILE A 144 2.33 15.06 -2.05
CA ILE A 144 3.38 15.65 -1.21
C ILE A 144 2.77 15.87 0.16
N ASN A 145 3.30 15.19 1.17
CA ASN A 145 2.80 15.26 2.54
C ASN A 145 3.95 15.55 3.51
N SER A 146 4.14 16.81 3.84
CA SER A 146 5.17 17.30 4.77
C SER A 146 4.70 17.41 6.22
N LYS A 147 3.49 16.89 6.55
CA LYS A 147 2.94 16.94 7.91
C LYS A 147 3.61 15.94 8.84
N GLY A 148 3.36 16.05 10.14
CA GLY A 148 3.82 15.12 11.16
C GLY A 148 3.21 13.70 11.01
N ASN A 149 1.97 13.57 10.47
CA ASN A 149 1.32 12.29 10.22
C ASN A 149 1.28 11.96 8.72
N ASP A 150 1.05 10.71 8.38
CA ASP A 150 1.03 10.18 7.01
C ASP A 150 -0.37 10.12 6.38
N SER A 151 -1.39 10.69 7.04
CA SER A 151 -2.75 10.77 6.50
C SER A 151 -2.80 11.53 5.17
N ILE A 152 -3.52 10.95 4.20
CA ILE A 152 -3.67 11.55 2.86
C ILE A 152 -5.00 12.26 2.64
N TYR A 153 -5.93 12.24 3.62
CA TYR A 153 -7.30 12.72 3.41
C TYR A 153 -7.38 14.21 3.08
N ASP A 154 -6.48 15.00 3.60
CA ASP A 154 -6.34 16.44 3.39
C ASP A 154 -5.22 16.83 2.42
N GLN A 155 -4.63 15.84 1.70
CA GLN A 155 -3.60 16.07 0.70
C GLN A 155 -4.19 16.06 -0.70
N ASP A 156 -3.62 16.87 -1.60
CA ASP A 156 -3.90 16.76 -3.03
C ASP A 156 -3.27 15.51 -3.61
N ILE A 157 -4.07 14.70 -4.29
CA ILE A 157 -3.62 13.49 -4.98
C ILE A 157 -3.52 13.79 -6.47
N PHE A 158 -2.32 13.62 -7.00
CA PHE A 158 -2.01 13.85 -8.41
C PHE A 158 -1.93 12.53 -9.18
N CYS A 159 -2.62 12.46 -10.31
CA CYS A 159 -2.50 11.33 -11.23
C CYS A 159 -1.32 11.56 -12.18
N PHE A 160 -0.29 10.70 -12.06
CA PHE A 160 0.89 10.75 -12.94
C PHE A 160 0.67 9.94 -14.24
N LYS A 161 -0.06 8.80 -14.13
CA LYS A 161 -0.35 7.93 -15.29
C LYS A 161 -1.66 7.19 -15.07
N GLY A 162 -2.47 7.15 -16.11
CA GLY A 162 -3.72 6.38 -16.18
C GLY A 162 -4.90 7.07 -15.56
N LYS A 163 -5.68 6.35 -14.75
CA LYS A 163 -6.89 6.86 -14.10
C LYS A 163 -6.59 7.31 -12.66
N ASP A 164 -7.44 8.17 -12.08
CA ASP A 164 -7.39 8.57 -10.67
C ASP A 164 -7.99 7.50 -9.72
N HIS A 165 -8.45 6.38 -10.25
CA HIS A 165 -9.16 5.32 -9.55
C HIS A 165 -8.90 3.95 -10.17
N ILE A 166 -9.30 2.92 -9.44
CA ILE A 166 -9.52 1.55 -9.93
C ILE A 166 -10.98 1.18 -9.73
N THR A 167 -11.46 0.16 -10.46
CA THR A 167 -12.86 -0.30 -10.40
C THR A 167 -12.92 -1.69 -9.79
N GLU A 168 -13.67 -1.87 -8.71
CA GLU A 168 -13.96 -3.17 -8.11
C GLU A 168 -15.40 -3.56 -8.37
N HIS A 169 -15.65 -4.84 -8.56
CA HIS A 169 -17.00 -5.38 -8.78
C HIS A 169 -17.43 -6.22 -7.58
N ILE A 170 -18.66 -6.00 -7.10
CA ILE A 170 -19.34 -6.85 -6.12
C ILE A 170 -20.74 -7.08 -6.66
N ASP A 171 -21.12 -8.32 -6.91
CA ASP A 171 -22.31 -8.68 -7.68
C ASP A 171 -22.37 -7.88 -9.00
N ASP A 172 -23.49 -7.27 -9.32
CA ASP A 172 -23.69 -6.42 -10.51
C ASP A 172 -23.26 -4.95 -10.31
N LEU A 173 -22.68 -4.62 -9.14
CA LEU A 173 -22.30 -3.24 -8.80
C LEU A 173 -20.84 -2.96 -9.12
N GLN A 174 -20.59 -1.77 -9.67
CA GLN A 174 -19.25 -1.24 -9.92
C GLN A 174 -18.91 -0.16 -8.90
N PHE A 175 -17.78 -0.34 -8.21
CA PHE A 175 -17.27 0.59 -7.22
C PHE A 175 -16.05 1.33 -7.73
N LYS A 176 -16.16 2.63 -7.92
CA LYS A 176 -15.01 3.51 -8.20
C LYS A 176 -14.21 3.73 -6.91
N ILE A 177 -13.01 3.20 -6.85
CA ILE A 177 -12.12 3.28 -5.68
C ILE A 177 -10.97 4.25 -5.98
N THR A 178 -10.97 5.40 -5.32
CA THR A 178 -9.86 6.37 -5.34
C THR A 178 -8.84 6.06 -4.25
N ALA A 179 -7.71 6.79 -4.23
CA ALA A 179 -6.73 6.65 -3.16
C ALA A 179 -7.31 6.86 -1.76
N LYS A 180 -8.27 7.80 -1.64
CA LYS A 180 -8.91 8.17 -0.36
C LYS A 180 -10.15 7.35 -0.02
N SER A 181 -10.68 6.55 -0.95
CA SER A 181 -11.90 5.78 -0.70
C SER A 181 -11.70 4.73 0.38
N PHE A 182 -12.66 4.64 1.30
CA PHE A 182 -12.79 3.45 2.12
C PHE A 182 -13.33 2.32 1.25
N PHE A 183 -12.78 1.13 1.38
CA PHE A 183 -13.30 -0.11 0.84
C PHE A 183 -12.81 -1.27 1.71
N GLN A 184 -13.64 -2.29 1.89
CA GLN A 184 -13.27 -3.46 2.70
C GLN A 184 -12.02 -4.12 2.15
N THR A 185 -11.03 -4.35 3.03
CA THR A 185 -9.71 -4.83 2.61
C THR A 185 -9.67 -6.31 2.24
N ASN A 186 -10.72 -7.06 2.56
CA ASN A 186 -10.94 -8.43 2.09
C ASN A 186 -12.23 -8.46 1.24
N PRO A 187 -12.15 -8.24 -0.07
CA PRO A 187 -13.33 -8.14 -0.92
C PRO A 187 -14.15 -9.42 -0.97
N LYS A 188 -13.52 -10.60 -0.93
CA LYS A 188 -14.24 -11.89 -0.92
C LYS A 188 -15.07 -12.06 0.34
N GLN A 189 -14.55 -11.70 1.51
CA GLN A 189 -15.32 -11.74 2.76
C GLN A 189 -16.37 -10.63 2.83
N ALA A 190 -16.11 -9.48 2.22
CA ALA A 190 -17.09 -8.42 2.13
C ALA A 190 -18.32 -8.86 1.31
N ASP A 191 -18.11 -9.54 0.22
CA ASP A 191 -19.16 -10.11 -0.61
C ASP A 191 -20.04 -11.09 0.18
N ILE A 192 -19.41 -12.04 0.90
CA ILE A 192 -20.12 -12.97 1.79
C ILE A 192 -20.91 -12.21 2.88
N LEU A 193 -20.29 -11.20 3.51
CA LEU A 193 -20.93 -10.39 4.54
C LEU A 193 -22.16 -9.66 4.01
N TYR A 194 -22.03 -9.06 2.83
CA TYR A 194 -23.13 -8.32 2.21
C TYR A 194 -24.26 -9.26 1.76
N GLY A 195 -23.92 -10.44 1.24
CA GLY A 195 -24.91 -11.48 0.92
C GLY A 195 -25.70 -11.93 2.15
N ILE A 196 -25.04 -12.16 3.30
CA ILE A 196 -25.72 -12.48 4.55
C ILE A 196 -26.64 -11.36 5.00
N ALA A 197 -26.16 -10.10 4.94
CA ALA A 197 -26.97 -8.92 5.30
C ALA A 197 -28.18 -8.75 4.40
N LYS A 198 -28.02 -8.97 3.09
CA LYS A 198 -29.11 -8.96 2.11
C LYS A 198 -30.17 -10.02 2.44
N ASN A 199 -29.75 -11.23 2.74
CA ASN A 199 -30.66 -12.32 3.10
C ASN A 199 -31.44 -12.02 4.41
N PHE A 200 -30.77 -11.50 5.44
CA PHE A 200 -31.43 -11.10 6.68
C PHE A 200 -32.41 -9.94 6.50
N ALA A 201 -32.11 -9.02 5.59
CA ALA A 201 -32.99 -7.90 5.25
C ALA A 201 -34.19 -8.33 4.39
N SER A 202 -34.24 -9.60 3.91
CA SER A 202 -35.29 -10.13 3.01
C SER A 202 -35.53 -9.29 1.76
N LEU A 203 -34.46 -8.65 1.24
CA LEU A 203 -34.57 -7.70 0.11
C LEU A 203 -34.99 -8.38 -1.21
N GLU A 204 -34.89 -9.71 -1.30
CA GLU A 204 -35.36 -10.48 -2.46
C GLU A 204 -36.90 -10.52 -2.59
N GLN A 205 -37.63 -10.14 -1.51
CA GLN A 205 -39.10 -10.08 -1.53
C GLN A 205 -39.64 -8.68 -1.88
N LEU A 206 -38.76 -7.68 -2.10
CA LEU A 206 -39.14 -6.29 -2.35
C LEU A 206 -38.91 -5.84 -3.81
N LEU A 207 -38.42 -6.73 -4.67
CA LEU A 207 -38.24 -6.54 -6.11
C LEU A 207 -39.13 -7.51 -6.88
#